data_a48742062698a08a8e477a3550ec542f
#
_entry.id   a48742062698a08a8e477a3550ec542f
#
_cell.length_a   1.000
_cell.length_b   1.000
_cell.length_c   1.000
_cell.angle_alpha   90.00
_cell.angle_beta   90.00
_cell.angle_gamma   90.00
#
_symmetry.space_group_name_H-M   'P 1'
#
loop_
_entity.id
_entity.type
_entity.pdbx_description
1 polymer ?
#
loop_
_entity_poly.entity_id
_entity_poly.type
_entity_poly.pdbx_seq_one_letter_code
_entity_poly.pdbx_strand_id
1 'polypeptide(L)'
;MATFELGSATAKGGFANEKAVCHKFNSWKDDGEAQLWLKIMGYNLKNIDSVEAIHIPTRMKRTDVEQLGLEESYEELMKFKKADAQIRIIITVGKILKIENLSLKKANSDADYNQVDKRWVAAYQEMWGFSDDIALGLKLFTGEINPASCPEIVRNKVLRDNRRMFLDELSTDTRSKIVNFFAENKILVVTDIIKGRGGLSANWMLVTRYNKEGSTTTWILKDINMAMNFFGGGEVEVSRRGSLHIGRITMQRKGGTPDPTKVQFKIKPCALFEFGK
;
A
#
# COMPACT_ATOMS: atom_id res chain seq x y z
N MET A 1 19.80 -16.95 1.35
CA MET A 1 18.92 -17.63 0.35
C MET A 1 17.47 -17.68 0.81
N ALA A 2 17.13 -18.10 2.03
CA ALA A 2 15.75 -18.23 2.50
C ALA A 2 14.85 -16.98 2.36
N THR A 3 15.38 -15.76 2.49
CA THR A 3 14.60 -14.51 2.41
C THR A 3 14.16 -14.14 0.98
N PHE A 4 14.92 -14.55 -0.03
CA PHE A 4 14.59 -14.28 -1.45
C PHE A 4 13.49 -15.24 -1.94
N GLU A 5 13.57 -16.50 -1.56
CA GLU A 5 12.54 -17.52 -1.87
C GLU A 5 11.21 -17.18 -1.20
N LEU A 6 11.23 -16.73 0.06
CA LEU A 6 10.02 -16.29 0.78
C LEU A 6 9.35 -15.08 0.09
N GLY A 7 10.15 -14.09 -0.37
CA GLY A 7 9.64 -12.94 -1.11
C GLY A 7 9.02 -13.32 -2.46
N SER A 8 9.59 -14.29 -3.17
CA SER A 8 9.07 -14.82 -4.43
C SER A 8 7.76 -15.61 -4.23
N ALA A 9 7.68 -16.45 -3.20
CA ALA A 9 6.48 -17.20 -2.86
C ALA A 9 5.31 -16.27 -2.46
N THR A 10 5.58 -15.23 -1.68
CA THR A 10 4.59 -14.22 -1.30
C THR A 10 4.04 -13.47 -2.52
N ALA A 11 4.91 -13.08 -3.47
CA ALA A 11 4.48 -12.42 -4.70
C ALA A 11 3.61 -13.34 -5.58
N LYS A 12 4.02 -14.60 -5.79
CA LYS A 12 3.22 -15.57 -6.53
C LYS A 12 1.85 -15.82 -5.90
N GLY A 13 1.79 -15.90 -4.57
CA GLY A 13 0.54 -16.03 -3.83
C GLY A 13 -0.39 -14.81 -3.99
N GLY A 14 0.18 -13.59 -4.09
CA GLY A 14 -0.56 -12.36 -4.38
C GLY A 14 -1.24 -12.43 -5.76
N PHE A 15 -0.50 -12.70 -6.83
CA PHE A 15 -1.03 -12.82 -8.20
C PHE A 15 -2.11 -13.89 -8.33
N ALA A 16 -1.98 -15.04 -7.67
CA ALA A 16 -3.01 -16.06 -7.66
C ALA A 16 -4.31 -15.57 -7.02
N ASN A 17 -4.20 -14.80 -5.92
CA ASN A 17 -5.35 -14.19 -5.24
C ASN A 17 -6.05 -13.15 -6.11
N GLU A 18 -5.29 -12.29 -6.82
CA GLU A 18 -5.85 -11.30 -7.74
C GLU A 18 -6.67 -11.94 -8.86
N LYS A 19 -6.12 -12.97 -9.50
CA LYS A 19 -6.83 -13.73 -10.54
C LYS A 19 -8.08 -14.41 -10.01
N ALA A 20 -8.02 -15.00 -8.82
CA ALA A 20 -9.17 -15.65 -8.19
C ALA A 20 -10.29 -14.66 -7.90
N VAL A 21 -9.97 -13.44 -7.40
CA VAL A 21 -10.97 -12.41 -7.16
C VAL A 21 -11.56 -11.86 -8.45
N CYS A 22 -10.74 -11.62 -9.50
CA CYS A 22 -11.25 -11.27 -10.83
C CYS A 22 -12.23 -12.33 -11.36
N HIS A 23 -11.86 -13.60 -11.26
CA HIS A 23 -12.74 -14.70 -11.71
C HIS A 23 -14.09 -14.70 -10.98
N LYS A 24 -14.09 -14.51 -9.65
CA LYS A 24 -15.33 -14.42 -8.86
C LYS A 24 -16.23 -13.29 -9.34
N PHE A 25 -15.70 -12.08 -9.56
CA PHE A 25 -16.49 -10.98 -10.10
C PHE A 25 -16.99 -11.25 -11.51
N ASN A 26 -16.17 -11.84 -12.39
CA ASN A 26 -16.58 -12.17 -13.76
C ASN A 26 -17.64 -13.30 -13.81
N SER A 27 -17.71 -14.13 -12.76
CA SER A 27 -18.72 -15.17 -12.59
C SER A 27 -19.75 -14.82 -11.51
N TRP A 28 -19.98 -13.53 -11.24
CA TRP A 28 -20.75 -13.06 -10.07
C TRP A 28 -22.14 -13.65 -9.94
N LYS A 29 -22.81 -14.01 -11.05
CA LYS A 29 -24.14 -14.61 -11.01
C LYS A 29 -24.17 -15.95 -10.30
N ASP A 30 -23.07 -16.69 -10.38
CA ASP A 30 -22.90 -18.04 -9.82
C ASP A 30 -21.98 -18.06 -8.59
N ASP A 31 -21.37 -16.90 -8.21
CA ASP A 31 -20.46 -16.79 -7.08
C ASP A 31 -21.09 -16.00 -5.92
N GLY A 32 -21.39 -16.69 -4.82
CA GLY A 32 -22.05 -16.09 -3.66
C GLY A 32 -21.20 -15.04 -2.92
N GLU A 33 -19.86 -15.15 -2.95
CA GLU A 33 -18.99 -14.14 -2.34
C GLU A 33 -18.98 -12.85 -3.17
N ALA A 34 -18.87 -12.94 -4.49
CA ALA A 34 -18.95 -11.80 -5.39
C ALA A 34 -20.29 -11.08 -5.26
N GLN A 35 -21.41 -11.83 -5.15
CA GLN A 35 -22.73 -11.24 -4.88
C GLN A 35 -22.76 -10.47 -3.55
N LEU A 36 -22.14 -11.02 -2.50
CA LEU A 36 -22.04 -10.34 -1.21
C LEU A 36 -21.20 -9.06 -1.31
N TRP A 37 -20.06 -9.11 -2.01
CA TRP A 37 -19.22 -7.94 -2.25
C TRP A 37 -19.96 -6.84 -2.99
N LEU A 38 -20.67 -7.16 -4.07
CA LEU A 38 -21.50 -6.21 -4.81
C LEU A 38 -22.59 -5.57 -3.95
N LYS A 39 -23.24 -6.35 -3.07
CA LYS A 39 -24.22 -5.81 -2.09
C LYS A 39 -23.56 -4.86 -1.09
N ILE A 40 -22.36 -5.19 -0.57
CA ILE A 40 -21.59 -4.32 0.34
C ILE A 40 -21.19 -3.03 -0.36
N MET A 41 -20.87 -3.09 -1.67
CA MET A 41 -20.60 -1.93 -2.51
C MET A 41 -21.86 -1.08 -2.80
N GLY A 42 -23.04 -1.51 -2.35
CA GLY A 42 -24.29 -0.76 -2.48
C GLY A 42 -25.09 -1.10 -3.74
N TYR A 43 -24.73 -2.15 -4.48
CA TYR A 43 -25.43 -2.55 -5.69
C TYR A 43 -26.61 -3.49 -5.40
N ASN A 44 -27.77 -3.21 -6.02
CA ASN A 44 -28.87 -4.15 -6.06
C ASN A 44 -28.63 -5.15 -7.20
N LEU A 45 -28.42 -6.42 -6.86
CA LEU A 45 -28.06 -7.47 -7.82
C LEU A 45 -29.08 -7.62 -8.96
N LYS A 46 -30.36 -7.34 -8.70
CA LYS A 46 -31.42 -7.43 -9.73
C LYS A 46 -31.29 -6.37 -10.83
N ASN A 47 -30.59 -5.29 -10.54
CA ASN A 47 -30.40 -4.17 -11.45
C ASN A 47 -29.08 -4.21 -12.20
N ILE A 48 -28.21 -5.19 -11.92
CA ILE A 48 -26.91 -5.31 -12.57
C ILE A 48 -27.08 -6.09 -13.88
N ASP A 49 -26.72 -5.47 -15.00
CA ASP A 49 -26.72 -6.12 -16.30
C ASP A 49 -25.42 -6.91 -16.52
N SER A 50 -24.28 -6.32 -16.22
CA SER A 50 -22.97 -6.97 -16.35
C SER A 50 -21.97 -6.51 -15.29
N VAL A 51 -21.02 -7.38 -15.01
CA VAL A 51 -19.84 -7.09 -14.18
C VAL A 51 -18.63 -7.62 -14.92
N GLU A 52 -17.63 -6.77 -15.11
CA GLU A 52 -16.34 -7.11 -15.68
C GLU A 52 -15.23 -6.69 -14.72
N ALA A 53 -14.37 -7.62 -14.33
CA ALA A 53 -13.23 -7.38 -13.46
C ALA A 53 -11.92 -7.57 -14.21
N ILE A 54 -11.06 -6.56 -14.13
CA ILE A 54 -9.78 -6.49 -14.83
C ILE A 54 -8.67 -6.34 -13.80
N HIS A 55 -7.64 -7.17 -13.92
CA HIS A 55 -6.42 -7.02 -13.14
C HIS A 55 -5.60 -5.82 -13.65
N ILE A 56 -5.19 -4.93 -12.76
CA ILE A 56 -4.35 -3.78 -13.10
C ILE A 56 -2.88 -4.14 -12.91
N PRO A 57 -2.07 -4.13 -13.97
CA PRO A 57 -0.65 -4.47 -13.89
C PRO A 57 0.10 -3.56 -12.93
N THR A 58 0.99 -4.11 -12.10
CA THR A 58 1.87 -3.31 -11.23
C THR A 58 2.78 -2.40 -12.05
N ARG A 59 3.28 -2.90 -13.19
CA ARG A 59 4.03 -2.13 -14.18
C ARG A 59 3.15 -1.91 -15.39
N MET A 60 2.65 -0.70 -15.53
CA MET A 60 1.82 -0.28 -16.66
C MET A 60 2.68 0.25 -17.80
N LYS A 61 2.19 0.05 -19.02
CA LYS A 61 2.67 0.69 -20.24
C LYS A 61 1.69 1.82 -20.63
N ARG A 62 2.09 2.69 -21.54
CA ARG A 62 1.20 3.75 -22.09
C ARG A 62 -0.07 3.14 -22.71
N THR A 63 0.09 2.03 -23.42
CA THR A 63 -1.03 1.29 -24.03
C THR A 63 -2.04 0.75 -23.00
N ASP A 64 -1.60 0.41 -21.79
CA ASP A 64 -2.51 -0.03 -20.72
C ASP A 64 -3.40 1.13 -20.23
N VAL A 65 -2.85 2.35 -20.20
CA VAL A 65 -3.59 3.57 -19.80
C VAL A 65 -4.68 3.88 -20.80
N GLU A 66 -4.36 3.81 -22.10
CA GLU A 66 -5.30 4.00 -23.21
C GLU A 66 -6.43 2.95 -23.17
N GLN A 67 -6.08 1.67 -23.00
CA GLN A 67 -7.06 0.57 -22.90
C GLN A 67 -8.01 0.69 -21.70
N LEU A 68 -7.53 1.28 -20.61
CA LEU A 68 -8.34 1.51 -19.42
C LEU A 68 -9.21 2.77 -19.52
N GLY A 69 -9.08 3.55 -20.60
CA GLY A 69 -9.83 4.79 -20.80
C GLY A 69 -9.57 5.83 -19.71
N LEU A 70 -8.33 5.95 -19.25
CA LEU A 70 -7.94 6.91 -18.23
C LEU A 70 -7.63 8.27 -18.91
N GLU A 71 -8.10 9.35 -18.29
CA GLU A 71 -7.92 10.71 -18.81
C GLU A 71 -6.54 11.30 -18.45
N GLU A 72 -5.92 10.80 -17.36
CA GLU A 72 -4.63 11.28 -16.89
C GLU A 72 -3.49 10.88 -17.84
N SER A 73 -2.48 11.74 -17.93
CA SER A 73 -1.25 11.39 -18.64
C SER A 73 -0.56 10.18 -17.97
N TYR A 74 0.18 9.42 -18.78
CA TYR A 74 0.94 8.27 -18.24
C TYR A 74 1.88 8.70 -17.11
N GLU A 75 2.53 9.86 -17.23
CA GLU A 75 3.48 10.41 -16.26
C GLU A 75 2.80 10.73 -14.93
N GLU A 76 1.66 11.42 -14.95
CA GLU A 76 0.87 11.75 -13.76
C GLU A 76 0.33 10.49 -13.10
N LEU A 77 -0.23 9.58 -13.90
CA LEU A 77 -0.72 8.33 -13.39
C LEU A 77 0.37 7.53 -12.67
N MET A 78 1.57 7.41 -13.28
CA MET A 78 2.68 6.65 -12.69
C MET A 78 3.25 7.31 -11.44
N LYS A 79 3.17 8.64 -11.34
CA LYS A 79 3.58 9.38 -10.14
C LYS A 79 2.69 9.04 -8.93
N PHE A 80 1.39 8.92 -9.12
CA PHE A 80 0.41 8.76 -8.05
C PHE A 80 -0.27 7.39 -8.02
N LYS A 81 -0.02 6.54 -9.00
CA LYS A 81 -0.57 5.18 -9.04
C LYS A 81 -0.19 4.42 -7.77
N LYS A 82 -1.18 3.81 -7.17
CA LYS A 82 -0.97 2.90 -6.06
C LYS A 82 -0.07 1.73 -6.49
N ALA A 83 0.98 1.47 -5.71
CA ALA A 83 2.05 0.51 -6.08
C ALA A 83 1.75 -0.94 -5.64
N ASP A 84 0.51 -1.27 -5.31
CA ASP A 84 0.10 -2.60 -4.87
C ASP A 84 -0.95 -3.25 -5.80
N ALA A 85 -1.39 -4.45 -5.43
CA ALA A 85 -2.36 -5.23 -6.18
C ALA A 85 -3.71 -4.51 -6.30
N GLN A 86 -4.17 -4.31 -7.52
CA GLN A 86 -5.44 -3.66 -7.82
C GLN A 86 -6.26 -4.45 -8.85
N ILE A 87 -7.58 -4.38 -8.67
CA ILE A 87 -8.57 -4.87 -9.62
C ILE A 87 -9.49 -3.71 -9.95
N ARG A 88 -9.77 -3.50 -11.23
CA ARG A 88 -10.80 -2.58 -11.71
C ARG A 88 -12.06 -3.39 -12.02
N ILE A 89 -13.19 -2.96 -11.48
CA ILE A 89 -14.47 -3.60 -11.67
C ILE A 89 -15.37 -2.62 -12.40
N ILE A 90 -15.90 -3.03 -13.53
CA ILE A 90 -16.83 -2.27 -14.37
C ILE A 90 -18.21 -2.89 -14.18
N ILE A 91 -19.16 -2.12 -13.66
CA ILE A 91 -20.51 -2.56 -13.36
C ILE A 91 -21.49 -1.76 -14.21
N THR A 92 -22.26 -2.45 -15.05
CA THR A 92 -23.31 -1.83 -15.85
C THR A 92 -24.67 -2.00 -15.19
N VAL A 93 -25.39 -0.89 -15.01
CA VAL A 93 -26.74 -0.84 -14.47
C VAL A 93 -27.59 0.00 -15.43
N GLY A 94 -28.38 -0.62 -16.26
CA GLY A 94 -29.10 0.05 -17.37
C GLY A 94 -28.13 0.74 -18.32
N LYS A 95 -28.24 2.06 -18.42
CA LYS A 95 -27.34 2.88 -19.26
C LYS A 95 -26.13 3.46 -18.49
N ILE A 96 -26.01 3.15 -17.19
CA ILE A 96 -24.98 3.71 -16.30
C ILE A 96 -23.85 2.72 -16.17
N LEU A 97 -22.65 3.17 -16.45
CA LEU A 97 -21.41 2.45 -16.20
C LEU A 97 -20.77 2.99 -14.91
N LYS A 98 -20.53 2.12 -13.95
CA LYS A 98 -19.84 2.40 -12.69
C LYS A 98 -18.50 1.69 -12.68
N ILE A 99 -17.48 2.39 -12.20
CA ILE A 99 -16.12 1.85 -12.08
C ILE A 99 -15.73 1.85 -10.62
N GLU A 100 -15.36 0.68 -10.13
CA GLU A 100 -14.88 0.47 -8.76
C GLU A 100 -13.47 -0.09 -8.80
N ASN A 101 -12.52 0.59 -8.17
CA ASN A 101 -11.15 0.11 -8.05
C ASN A 101 -10.95 -0.54 -6.67
N LEU A 102 -10.49 -1.77 -6.66
CA LEU A 102 -10.32 -2.60 -5.48
C LEU A 102 -8.84 -2.77 -5.15
N SER A 103 -8.43 -2.31 -3.96
CA SER A 103 -7.12 -2.66 -3.38
C SER A 103 -7.22 -4.01 -2.70
N LEU A 104 -6.38 -4.95 -3.11
CA LEU A 104 -6.43 -6.33 -2.64
C LEU A 104 -5.26 -6.63 -1.70
N LYS A 105 -5.55 -7.22 -0.55
CA LYS A 105 -4.56 -7.67 0.43
C LYS A 105 -4.79 -9.13 0.77
N LYS A 106 -3.71 -9.92 0.70
CA LYS A 106 -3.71 -11.31 1.13
C LYS A 106 -2.90 -11.46 2.41
N ALA A 107 -3.44 -12.15 3.41
CA ALA A 107 -2.71 -12.52 4.61
C ALA A 107 -2.89 -14.03 4.87
N ASN A 108 -1.85 -14.66 5.45
CA ASN A 108 -1.89 -16.05 5.90
C ASN A 108 -1.94 -16.15 7.43
N SER A 109 -1.72 -15.02 8.11
CA SER A 109 -1.82 -14.89 9.58
C SER A 109 -2.16 -13.46 9.98
N ASP A 110 -2.63 -13.27 11.21
CA ASP A 110 -2.93 -11.95 11.78
C ASP A 110 -1.67 -11.09 11.99
N ALA A 111 -0.50 -11.73 12.08
CA ALA A 111 0.78 -11.05 12.22
C ALA A 111 1.36 -10.54 10.90
N ASP A 112 0.83 -10.97 9.76
CA ASP A 112 1.39 -10.65 8.44
C ASP A 112 1.32 -9.17 8.13
N TYR A 113 2.48 -8.64 7.70
CA TYR A 113 2.57 -7.30 7.16
C TYR A 113 2.48 -7.31 5.65
N ASN A 114 1.61 -6.47 5.10
CA ASN A 114 1.51 -6.22 3.66
C ASN A 114 2.07 -4.85 3.31
N GLN A 115 2.84 -4.80 2.22
CA GLN A 115 3.27 -3.54 1.62
C GLN A 115 2.06 -2.84 1.01
N VAL A 116 1.94 -1.53 1.25
CA VAL A 116 0.91 -0.67 0.64
C VAL A 116 1.51 0.33 -0.34
N ASP A 117 2.74 0.78 -0.09
CA ASP A 117 3.49 1.59 -1.05
C ASP A 117 5.00 1.39 -0.85
N LYS A 118 5.78 1.67 -1.91
CA LYS A 118 7.24 1.57 -1.91
C LYS A 118 7.86 2.42 -3.01
N ARG A 119 8.66 3.44 -2.63
CA ARG A 119 9.35 4.35 -3.56
C ARG A 119 10.69 4.78 -3.02
N TRP A 120 11.49 5.41 -3.89
CA TRP A 120 12.67 6.16 -3.50
C TRP A 120 12.28 7.41 -2.70
N VAL A 121 13.17 7.90 -1.84
CA VAL A 121 12.93 9.13 -1.06
C VAL A 121 12.61 10.31 -1.95
N ALA A 122 13.34 10.46 -3.08
CA ALA A 122 13.12 11.54 -4.03
C ALA A 122 11.69 11.53 -4.62
N ALA A 123 11.10 10.35 -4.88
CA ALA A 123 9.73 10.27 -5.37
C ALA A 123 8.71 10.75 -4.32
N TYR A 124 8.92 10.42 -3.05
CA TYR A 124 8.07 10.95 -1.98
C TYR A 124 8.28 12.44 -1.73
N GLN A 125 9.51 12.94 -1.87
CA GLN A 125 9.79 14.37 -1.80
C GLN A 125 9.05 15.13 -2.90
N GLU A 126 9.07 14.63 -4.12
CA GLU A 126 8.30 15.20 -5.23
C GLU A 126 6.79 15.15 -4.98
N MET A 127 6.27 14.05 -4.39
CA MET A 127 4.84 13.89 -4.11
C MET A 127 4.35 14.81 -2.99
N TRP A 128 5.15 15.00 -1.94
CA TRP A 128 4.70 15.61 -0.68
C TRP A 128 5.39 16.93 -0.35
N GLY A 129 6.46 17.31 -1.06
CA GLY A 129 7.11 18.59 -0.92
C GLY A 129 7.89 18.79 0.39
N PHE A 130 8.39 17.73 1.02
CA PHE A 130 9.20 17.90 2.23
C PHE A 130 10.61 18.45 1.92
N SER A 131 11.22 19.10 2.91
CA SER A 131 12.51 19.75 2.77
C SER A 131 13.68 18.78 2.52
N ASP A 132 14.80 19.32 2.03
CA ASP A 132 16.02 18.56 1.81
C ASP A 132 16.59 17.95 3.09
N ASP A 133 16.41 18.59 4.24
CA ASP A 133 16.81 18.06 5.56
C ASP A 133 16.05 16.77 5.88
N ILE A 134 14.74 16.75 5.63
CA ILE A 134 13.89 15.57 5.80
C ILE A 134 14.32 14.49 4.79
N ALA A 135 14.56 14.89 3.53
CA ALA A 135 15.02 13.97 2.50
C ALA A 135 16.35 13.31 2.88
N LEU A 136 17.32 14.09 3.36
CA LEU A 136 18.61 13.56 3.82
C LEU A 136 18.43 12.57 4.98
N GLY A 137 17.62 12.92 5.98
CA GLY A 137 17.31 12.03 7.10
C GLY A 137 16.69 10.70 6.65
N LEU A 138 15.75 10.75 5.70
CA LEU A 138 15.10 9.56 5.13
C LEU A 138 16.05 8.75 4.24
N LYS A 139 16.97 9.38 3.51
CA LYS A 139 18.02 8.68 2.71
C LYS A 139 19.03 7.97 3.61
N LEU A 140 19.41 8.57 4.72
CA LEU A 140 20.22 7.91 5.76
C LEU A 140 19.46 6.75 6.41
N PHE A 141 18.18 6.93 6.69
CA PHE A 141 17.32 5.89 7.25
C PHE A 141 17.17 4.68 6.32
N THR A 142 17.03 4.89 5.02
CA THR A 142 16.95 3.80 4.05
C THR A 142 18.32 3.23 3.68
N GLY A 143 19.40 3.96 3.90
CA GLY A 143 20.73 3.64 3.42
C GLY A 143 20.93 3.94 1.92
N GLU A 144 20.07 4.78 1.34
CA GLU A 144 20.28 5.38 0.02
C GLU A 144 21.55 6.25 0.04
N ILE A 145 21.78 6.91 1.18
CA ILE A 145 23.07 7.55 1.53
C ILE A 145 23.69 6.71 2.66
N ASN A 146 24.92 6.25 2.42
CA ASN A 146 25.67 5.52 3.45
C ASN A 146 26.08 6.52 4.56
N PRO A 147 25.84 6.22 5.85
CA PRO A 147 26.25 7.09 6.95
C PRO A 147 27.73 7.45 6.93
N ALA A 148 28.61 6.54 6.48
CA ALA A 148 30.04 6.80 6.38
C ALA A 148 30.41 7.93 5.40
N SER A 149 29.53 8.28 4.46
CA SER A 149 29.72 9.43 3.56
C SER A 149 29.33 10.78 4.18
N CYS A 150 28.79 10.76 5.39
CA CYS A 150 28.39 11.95 6.16
C CYS A 150 29.05 11.94 7.55
N PRO A 151 30.38 12.04 7.64
CA PRO A 151 31.12 11.86 8.89
C PRO A 151 30.71 12.86 9.99
N GLU A 152 30.25 14.04 9.62
CA GLU A 152 29.74 15.07 10.53
C GLU A 152 28.47 14.64 11.24
N ILE A 153 27.61 13.84 10.59
CA ILE A 153 26.33 13.34 11.13
C ILE A 153 26.56 12.17 12.08
N VAL A 154 27.54 11.30 11.78
CA VAL A 154 27.83 10.08 12.54
C VAL A 154 28.92 10.24 13.58
N ARG A 155 29.54 11.43 13.69
CA ARG A 155 30.60 11.71 14.67
C ARG A 155 30.21 11.25 16.06
N ASN A 156 31.05 10.40 16.67
CA ASN A 156 30.84 9.86 18.01
C ASN A 156 29.59 8.98 18.19
N LYS A 157 29.02 8.45 17.11
CA LYS A 157 27.86 7.54 17.18
C LYS A 157 28.28 6.11 16.89
N VAL A 158 27.75 5.18 17.69
CA VAL A 158 27.81 3.74 17.39
C VAL A 158 26.47 3.38 16.74
N LEU A 159 26.49 3.07 15.44
CA LEU A 159 25.28 2.71 14.70
C LEU A 159 24.98 1.22 14.85
N ARG A 160 23.70 0.87 14.94
CA ARG A 160 23.21 -0.52 14.96
C ARG A 160 23.42 -1.22 13.60
N ASP A 161 23.44 -0.46 12.50
CA ASP A 161 23.70 -0.95 11.14
C ASP A 161 24.57 0.09 10.42
N ASN A 162 25.80 -0.29 10.03
CA ASN A 162 26.75 0.61 9.40
C ASN A 162 26.33 1.05 7.98
N ARG A 163 25.31 0.44 7.41
CA ARG A 163 24.80 0.77 6.07
C ARG A 163 23.69 1.83 6.09
N ARG A 164 23.15 2.18 7.29
CA ARG A 164 22.03 3.11 7.45
C ARG A 164 21.95 3.63 8.88
N MET A 165 21.12 4.63 9.10
CA MET A 165 20.71 5.06 10.42
C MET A 165 19.25 4.71 10.69
N PHE A 166 18.91 4.29 11.90
CA PHE A 166 17.52 4.23 12.32
C PHE A 166 17.05 5.65 12.70
N LEU A 167 15.74 5.90 12.68
CA LEU A 167 15.23 7.25 12.94
C LEU A 167 15.59 7.78 14.35
N ASP A 168 15.71 6.90 15.33
CA ASP A 168 16.13 7.24 16.69
C ASP A 168 17.64 7.47 16.83
N GLU A 169 18.44 7.15 15.80
CA GLU A 169 19.88 7.45 15.71
C GLU A 169 20.15 8.79 15.02
N LEU A 170 19.16 9.38 14.33
CA LEU A 170 19.26 10.72 13.76
C LEU A 170 19.38 11.78 14.88
N SER A 171 19.75 13.00 14.52
CA SER A 171 19.71 14.12 15.46
C SER A 171 18.28 14.37 15.92
N THR A 172 18.11 14.91 17.13
CA THR A 172 16.79 15.25 17.65
C THR A 172 16.06 16.22 16.73
N ASP A 173 16.76 17.20 16.16
CA ASP A 173 16.21 18.17 15.20
C ASP A 173 15.68 17.45 13.93
N THR A 174 16.52 16.67 13.25
CA THR A 174 16.12 15.94 12.04
C THR A 174 14.96 14.98 12.30
N ARG A 175 15.03 14.25 13.42
CA ARG A 175 13.95 13.34 13.82
C ARG A 175 12.65 14.09 14.06
N SER A 176 12.69 15.22 14.76
CA SER A 176 11.51 16.05 15.04
C SER A 176 10.91 16.61 13.75
N LYS A 177 11.75 17.13 12.83
CA LYS A 177 11.29 17.58 11.50
C LYS A 177 10.56 16.46 10.73
N ILE A 178 11.08 15.23 10.72
CA ILE A 178 10.45 14.09 10.10
C ILE A 178 9.09 13.79 10.76
N VAL A 179 9.05 13.65 12.09
CA VAL A 179 7.82 13.32 12.81
C VAL A 179 6.76 14.41 12.60
N ASN A 180 7.13 15.69 12.74
CA ASN A 180 6.20 16.81 12.57
C ASN A 180 5.66 16.86 11.14
N PHE A 181 6.51 16.70 10.12
CA PHE A 181 6.05 16.66 8.74
C PHE A 181 4.97 15.58 8.52
N PHE A 182 5.22 14.36 8.98
CA PHE A 182 4.25 13.27 8.81
C PHE A 182 3.01 13.44 9.68
N ALA A 183 3.11 14.12 10.82
CA ALA A 183 1.96 14.45 11.67
C ALA A 183 1.07 15.53 11.03
N GLU A 184 1.65 16.60 10.54
CA GLU A 184 0.95 17.72 9.90
C GLU A 184 0.32 17.31 8.57
N ASN A 185 0.98 16.43 7.81
CA ASN A 185 0.53 15.97 6.50
C ASN A 185 -0.08 14.56 6.52
N LYS A 186 -0.51 14.08 7.70
CA LYS A 186 -0.96 12.70 7.89
C LYS A 186 -2.09 12.31 6.95
N ILE A 187 -3.09 13.15 6.76
CA ILE A 187 -4.23 12.86 5.87
C ILE A 187 -3.74 12.68 4.43
N LEU A 188 -2.91 13.59 3.93
CA LEU A 188 -2.33 13.52 2.59
C LEU A 188 -1.55 12.21 2.39
N VAL A 189 -0.64 11.92 3.31
CA VAL A 189 0.22 10.73 3.25
C VAL A 189 -0.61 9.45 3.29
N VAL A 190 -1.54 9.33 4.24
CA VAL A 190 -2.42 8.16 4.37
C VAL A 190 -3.28 7.98 3.13
N THR A 191 -3.81 9.08 2.57
CA THR A 191 -4.59 9.03 1.33
C THR A 191 -3.74 8.46 0.19
N ASP A 192 -2.56 9.00 -0.03
CA ASP A 192 -1.71 8.58 -1.15
C ASP A 192 -1.26 7.13 -1.06
N ILE A 193 -0.88 6.66 0.15
CA ILE A 193 -0.37 5.29 0.31
C ILE A 193 -1.47 4.22 0.45
N ILE A 194 -2.68 4.57 0.92
CA ILE A 194 -3.79 3.61 1.08
C ILE A 194 -4.73 3.64 -0.11
N LYS A 195 -5.14 4.83 -0.56
CA LYS A 195 -6.10 5.04 -1.65
C LYS A 195 -5.42 5.26 -2.99
N GLY A 196 -4.36 6.06 -3.04
CA GLY A 196 -3.78 6.60 -4.27
C GLY A 196 -4.58 7.78 -4.80
N ARG A 197 -4.19 8.31 -5.98
CA ARG A 197 -4.86 9.41 -6.68
C ARG A 197 -5.24 9.01 -8.10
N GLY A 198 -6.10 9.82 -8.71
CA GLY A 198 -6.50 9.69 -10.12
C GLY A 198 -7.43 8.51 -10.39
N GLY A 199 -7.58 8.17 -11.65
CA GLY A 199 -8.53 7.16 -12.15
C GLY A 199 -8.25 5.73 -11.68
N LEU A 200 -7.07 5.47 -11.08
CA LEU A 200 -6.73 4.20 -10.42
C LEU A 200 -6.73 4.31 -8.88
N SER A 201 -7.26 5.39 -8.29
CA SER A 201 -7.44 5.44 -6.84
C SER A 201 -8.41 4.36 -6.38
N ALA A 202 -8.10 3.68 -5.27
CA ALA A 202 -8.96 2.63 -4.75
C ALA A 202 -10.26 3.21 -4.16
N ASN A 203 -11.39 2.54 -4.43
CA ASN A 203 -12.68 2.79 -3.80
C ASN A 203 -12.88 1.84 -2.61
N TRP A 204 -12.31 0.63 -2.70
CA TRP A 204 -12.50 -0.45 -1.75
C TRP A 204 -11.18 -1.12 -1.37
N MET A 205 -11.14 -1.67 -0.17
CA MET A 205 -10.08 -2.58 0.26
C MET A 205 -10.68 -3.94 0.60
N LEU A 206 -10.26 -4.97 -0.13
CA LEU A 206 -10.58 -6.37 0.16
C LEU A 206 -9.38 -7.05 0.81
N VAL A 207 -9.55 -7.54 2.02
CA VAL A 207 -8.57 -8.37 2.71
C VAL A 207 -9.05 -9.82 2.69
N THR A 208 -8.25 -10.71 2.13
CA THR A 208 -8.48 -12.16 2.15
C THR A 208 -7.49 -12.81 3.12
N ARG A 209 -8.00 -13.60 4.05
CA ARG A 209 -7.21 -14.38 4.99
C ARG A 209 -7.32 -15.85 4.64
N TYR A 210 -6.18 -16.49 4.50
CA TYR A 210 -6.07 -17.92 4.22
C TYR A 210 -5.58 -18.66 5.46
N ASN A 211 -6.06 -19.89 5.67
CA ASN A 211 -5.48 -20.79 6.66
C ASN A 211 -4.11 -21.32 6.17
N LYS A 212 -3.39 -22.04 7.06
CA LYS A 212 -2.08 -22.61 6.72
C LYS A 212 -2.13 -23.64 5.58
N GLU A 213 -3.28 -24.21 5.32
CA GLU A 213 -3.52 -25.22 4.27
C GLU A 213 -3.88 -24.60 2.93
N GLY A 214 -3.93 -23.25 2.83
CA GLY A 214 -4.17 -22.52 1.59
C GLY A 214 -5.63 -22.32 1.22
N SER A 215 -6.58 -22.82 2.01
CA SER A 215 -8.02 -22.57 1.82
C SER A 215 -8.37 -21.15 2.29
N THR A 216 -9.23 -20.45 1.55
CA THR A 216 -9.78 -19.18 2.00
C THR A 216 -10.69 -19.42 3.21
N THR A 217 -10.39 -18.79 4.32
CA THR A 217 -11.18 -18.94 5.54
C THR A 217 -12.12 -17.78 5.78
N THR A 218 -11.65 -16.57 5.54
CA THR A 218 -12.40 -15.35 5.81
C THR A 218 -11.96 -14.22 4.88
N TRP A 219 -12.84 -13.25 4.72
CA TRP A 219 -12.54 -12.01 4.02
C TRP A 219 -13.26 -10.83 4.67
N ILE A 220 -12.79 -9.63 4.43
CA ILE A 220 -13.46 -8.39 4.77
C ILE A 220 -13.32 -7.39 3.64
N LEU A 221 -14.42 -6.78 3.24
CA LEU A 221 -14.47 -5.70 2.28
C LEU A 221 -14.91 -4.43 3.01
N LYS A 222 -14.12 -3.37 2.88
CA LYS A 222 -14.43 -2.06 3.47
C LYS A 222 -14.26 -0.97 2.44
N ASP A 223 -15.11 0.06 2.53
CA ASP A 223 -14.89 1.33 1.85
C ASP A 223 -13.50 1.86 2.18
N ILE A 224 -12.84 2.46 1.19
CA ILE A 224 -11.45 2.87 1.32
C ILE A 224 -11.27 3.98 2.37
N ASN A 225 -12.25 4.86 2.56
CA ASN A 225 -12.16 5.93 3.56
C ASN A 225 -12.24 5.34 4.97
N MET A 226 -13.04 4.27 5.16
CA MET A 226 -13.06 3.53 6.42
C MET A 226 -11.70 2.86 6.68
N ALA A 227 -11.09 2.26 5.66
CA ALA A 227 -9.76 1.66 5.78
C ALA A 227 -8.68 2.73 6.08
N MET A 228 -8.76 3.89 5.43
CA MET A 228 -7.86 5.03 5.69
C MET A 228 -7.98 5.53 7.13
N ASN A 229 -9.20 5.74 7.63
CA ASN A 229 -9.44 6.14 9.02
C ASN A 229 -8.89 5.12 10.01
N PHE A 230 -9.11 3.83 9.75
CA PHE A 230 -8.64 2.76 10.61
C PHE A 230 -7.11 2.69 10.65
N PHE A 231 -6.45 2.64 9.49
CA PHE A 231 -4.99 2.51 9.42
C PHE A 231 -4.27 3.82 9.77
N GLY A 232 -4.83 4.98 9.42
CA GLY A 232 -4.30 6.30 9.76
C GLY A 232 -4.59 6.72 11.21
N GLY A 233 -5.49 6.04 11.91
CA GLY A 233 -5.84 6.37 13.30
C GLY A 233 -4.70 6.12 14.28
N GLY A 234 -4.44 7.07 15.19
CA GLY A 234 -3.35 7.08 16.15
C GLY A 234 -2.29 8.15 15.89
N GLU A 235 -1.26 8.20 16.72
CA GLU A 235 -0.21 9.21 16.67
C GLU A 235 0.85 8.90 15.59
N VAL A 236 1.66 9.91 15.27
CA VAL A 236 2.88 9.75 14.48
C VAL A 236 4.07 9.71 15.42
N GLU A 237 4.78 8.60 15.46
CA GLU A 237 5.86 8.39 16.41
C GLU A 237 6.99 7.52 15.87
N VAL A 238 8.18 7.68 16.40
CA VAL A 238 9.29 6.77 16.15
C VAL A 238 9.19 5.60 17.12
N SER A 239 9.07 4.40 16.57
CA SER A 239 9.01 3.17 17.38
C SER A 239 10.33 2.89 18.10
N ARG A 240 10.30 2.06 19.14
CA ARG A 240 11.50 1.57 19.85
C ARG A 240 12.52 0.85 18.95
N ARG A 241 12.10 0.43 17.74
CA ARG A 241 12.97 -0.22 16.75
C ARG A 241 13.47 0.78 15.68
N GLY A 242 13.20 2.07 15.84
CA GLY A 242 13.68 3.14 14.96
C GLY A 242 12.98 3.22 13.61
N SER A 243 11.78 2.67 13.47
CA SER A 243 10.87 2.90 12.33
C SER A 243 9.85 3.98 12.67
N LEU A 244 9.22 4.63 11.69
CA LEU A 244 8.12 5.55 11.92
C LEU A 244 6.79 4.80 11.90
N HIS A 245 5.93 5.06 12.87
CA HIS A 245 4.53 4.72 12.84
C HIS A 245 3.70 5.95 12.47
N ILE A 246 2.75 5.79 11.56
CA ILE A 246 1.74 6.78 11.20
C ILE A 246 0.40 6.11 11.51
N GLY A 247 -0.07 6.28 12.74
CA GLY A 247 -1.12 5.45 13.29
C GLY A 247 -0.74 3.96 13.24
N ARG A 248 -1.52 3.14 12.51
CA ARG A 248 -1.26 1.69 12.32
C ARG A 248 -0.40 1.37 11.09
N ILE A 249 0.06 2.38 10.36
CA ILE A 249 0.95 2.21 9.22
C ILE A 249 2.39 2.28 9.71
N THR A 250 3.23 1.35 9.26
CA THR A 250 4.66 1.35 9.57
C THR A 250 5.46 1.77 8.35
N MET A 251 6.21 2.87 8.46
CA MET A 251 7.23 3.27 7.48
C MET A 251 8.57 2.64 7.88
N GLN A 252 9.19 1.94 6.97
CA GLN A 252 10.48 1.28 7.18
C GLN A 252 11.31 1.22 5.90
N ARG A 253 12.59 0.88 6.03
CA ARG A 253 13.43 0.50 4.90
C ARG A 253 12.90 -0.77 4.23
N LYS A 254 12.90 -0.84 2.90
CA LYS A 254 12.62 -2.09 2.18
C LYS A 254 13.71 -3.12 2.50
N GLY A 255 13.32 -4.27 3.01
CA GLY A 255 14.20 -5.40 3.26
C GLY A 255 14.01 -6.53 2.23
N GLY A 256 14.88 -7.54 2.27
CA GLY A 256 14.73 -8.78 1.50
C GLY A 256 14.91 -8.62 -0.02
N THR A 257 15.58 -7.56 -0.48
CA THR A 257 15.94 -7.36 -1.89
C THR A 257 17.41 -7.02 -2.01
N PRO A 258 18.07 -7.24 -3.20
CA PRO A 258 19.44 -6.83 -3.42
C PRO A 258 19.67 -5.32 -3.22
N ASP A 259 18.65 -4.50 -3.50
CA ASP A 259 18.66 -3.05 -3.31
C ASP A 259 17.59 -2.62 -2.31
N PRO A 260 17.90 -2.60 -1.01
CA PRO A 260 16.92 -2.32 0.05
C PRO A 260 16.76 -0.84 0.39
N THR A 261 17.23 0.09 -0.44
CA THR A 261 17.34 1.53 -0.15
C THR A 261 16.05 2.34 -0.32
N LYS A 262 14.92 1.68 -0.57
CA LYS A 262 13.59 2.35 -0.71
C LYS A 262 12.87 2.48 0.61
N VAL A 263 12.11 3.55 0.76
CA VAL A 263 11.07 3.66 1.80
C VAL A 263 9.94 2.71 1.46
N GLN A 264 9.43 1.99 2.44
CA GLN A 264 8.31 1.07 2.33
C GLN A 264 7.31 1.34 3.44
N PHE A 265 6.04 1.49 3.04
CA PHE A 265 4.91 1.55 3.97
C PHE A 265 4.22 0.20 4.05
N LYS A 266 3.90 -0.22 5.26
CA LYS A 266 3.25 -1.51 5.54
C LYS A 266 2.09 -1.36 6.51
N ILE A 267 1.11 -2.24 6.35
CA ILE A 267 -0.01 -2.43 7.29
C ILE A 267 -0.10 -3.90 7.69
N LYS A 268 -0.79 -4.15 8.80
CA LYS A 268 -1.30 -5.50 9.15
C LYS A 268 -2.74 -5.58 8.66
N PRO A 269 -3.01 -6.15 7.47
CA PRO A 269 -4.34 -6.06 6.88
C PRO A 269 -5.41 -6.78 7.72
N CYS A 270 -5.06 -7.88 8.41
CA CYS A 270 -5.99 -8.61 9.26
C CYS A 270 -6.50 -7.80 10.46
N ALA A 271 -5.80 -6.72 10.86
CA ALA A 271 -6.33 -5.83 11.89
C ALA A 271 -7.67 -5.18 11.48
N LEU A 272 -7.96 -5.11 10.17
CA LEU A 272 -9.23 -4.57 9.68
C LEU A 272 -10.44 -5.45 10.09
N PHE A 273 -10.23 -6.73 10.38
CA PHE A 273 -11.30 -7.62 10.90
C PHE A 273 -11.79 -7.22 12.31
N GLU A 274 -11.00 -6.44 13.04
CA GLU A 274 -11.36 -5.91 14.36
C GLU A 274 -12.17 -4.61 14.27
N PHE A 275 -12.24 -4.01 13.08
CA PHE A 275 -12.91 -2.74 12.85
C PHE A 275 -14.44 -2.91 12.83
N GLY A 276 -15.10 -2.44 13.88
CA GLY A 276 -16.56 -2.49 14.04
C GLY A 276 -17.04 -3.66 14.89
N LYS A 277 -16.13 -4.30 15.64
CA LYS A 277 -16.50 -5.19 16.76
C LYS A 277 -16.84 -4.38 18.00
#